data_1d29e8e31ebe2d34b4c55754b0a0d844
#
_entry.id   1d29e8e31ebe2d34b4c55754b0a0d844
#
_cell.length_a   1.000
_cell.length_b   1.000
_cell.length_c   1.000
_cell.angle_alpha   90.00
_cell.angle_beta   90.00
_cell.angle_gamma   90.00
#
_symmetry.space_group_name_H-M   'P 1'
#
loop_
_entity.id
_entity.type
_entity.pdbx_description
1 polymer ?
#
loop_
_entity_poly.entity_id
_entity_poly.type
_entity_poly.pdbx_seq_one_letter_code
_entity_poly.pdbx_strand_id
1 'polypeptide(L)'
;MIDIPQLIADFEACIGWPYKSPGTNDERGIDCSGMFVRAFRLQGESIYHGSNTIWRRHLAEKGPIRSASDLQPGMAVFKWKEATPAKFSDGLGDFCHIGLVTSVSPLRIVHASTEGMKVKADAKLGKWRYWGVLAAAPLSQEKATLRRGDTGPGVTALQQALRSLGYDLAADGVFGPVTRRCVKAYQRARGLSADGIVGPLTWAALGGDGFA
;
A
#
# COMPACT_ATOMS: atom_id res chain seq x y z
N MET A 1 -15.25 -5.44 0.87
CA MET A 1 -15.45 -4.21 0.04
C MET A 1 -15.56 -3.03 0.99
N ILE A 2 -14.81 -1.96 0.75
CA ILE A 2 -14.79 -0.78 1.65
C ILE A 2 -16.11 -0.01 1.53
N ASP A 3 -16.73 0.22 2.67
CA ASP A 3 -17.89 1.11 2.81
C ASP A 3 -17.40 2.56 2.88
N ILE A 4 -17.78 3.39 1.90
CA ILE A 4 -17.29 4.76 1.77
C ILE A 4 -17.84 5.68 2.89
N PRO A 5 -19.12 5.66 3.27
CA PRO A 5 -19.61 6.36 4.43
C PRO A 5 -18.82 6.06 5.71
N GLN A 6 -18.52 4.79 5.99
CA GLN A 6 -17.74 4.39 7.15
C GLN A 6 -16.28 4.86 7.04
N LEU A 7 -15.67 4.78 5.84
CA LEU A 7 -14.32 5.30 5.59
C LEU A 7 -14.23 6.80 5.92
N ILE A 8 -15.22 7.58 5.49
CA ILE A 8 -15.31 9.01 5.78
C ILE A 8 -15.44 9.24 7.29
N ALA A 9 -16.32 8.52 7.97
CA ALA A 9 -16.51 8.63 9.41
C ALA A 9 -15.23 8.29 10.19
N ASP A 10 -14.50 7.24 9.78
CA ASP A 10 -13.23 6.83 10.38
C ASP A 10 -12.15 7.92 10.25
N PHE A 11 -12.12 8.65 9.13
CA PHE A 11 -11.19 9.76 8.90
C PHE A 11 -11.56 10.98 9.76
N GLU A 12 -12.83 11.35 9.79
CA GLU A 12 -13.33 12.48 10.61
C GLU A 12 -13.08 12.24 12.10
N ALA A 13 -13.23 11.02 12.58
CA ALA A 13 -12.97 10.65 13.97
C ALA A 13 -11.49 10.81 14.38
N CYS A 14 -10.56 10.83 13.44
CA CYS A 14 -9.15 11.03 13.73
C CYS A 14 -8.75 12.51 13.86
N ILE A 15 -9.61 13.46 13.57
CA ILE A 15 -9.26 14.90 13.63
C ILE A 15 -8.77 15.28 15.01
N GLY A 16 -7.62 15.97 15.05
CA GLY A 16 -6.93 16.34 16.28
C GLY A 16 -5.88 15.34 16.75
N TRP A 17 -5.86 14.11 16.25
CA TRP A 17 -4.84 13.12 16.60
C TRP A 17 -3.45 13.59 16.21
N PRO A 18 -2.40 13.27 17.01
CA PRO A 18 -1.04 13.69 16.73
C PRO A 18 -0.50 13.05 15.44
N TYR A 19 0.22 13.85 14.63
CA TYR A 19 1.01 13.33 13.52
C TYR A 19 2.25 12.63 14.04
N LYS A 20 2.51 11.42 13.57
CA LYS A 20 3.75 10.68 13.84
C LYS A 20 4.08 9.77 12.64
N SER A 21 5.33 9.79 12.17
CA SER A 21 5.81 8.90 11.11
C SER A 21 7.19 8.33 11.47
N PRO A 22 7.35 7.00 11.51
CA PRO A 22 6.27 6.01 11.44
C PRO A 22 5.35 6.13 12.66
N GLY A 23 4.02 5.99 12.41
CA GLY A 23 2.99 6.04 13.46
C GLY A 23 2.60 4.65 13.96
N THR A 24 1.85 4.64 15.07
CA THR A 24 1.20 3.44 15.59
C THR A 24 -0.12 3.14 14.88
N ASN A 25 -0.59 4.05 14.01
CA ASN A 25 -1.87 4.02 13.30
C ASN A 25 -3.08 4.01 14.25
N ASP A 26 -2.96 4.70 15.38
CA ASP A 26 -3.98 4.93 16.38
C ASP A 26 -3.88 6.35 16.99
N GLU A 27 -4.64 6.64 18.05
CA GLU A 27 -4.69 7.95 18.71
C GLU A 27 -3.35 8.43 19.32
N ARG A 28 -2.37 7.54 19.47
CA ARG A 28 -1.02 7.88 19.99
C ARG A 28 -0.11 8.43 18.89
N GLY A 29 -0.50 8.29 17.63
CA GLY A 29 0.20 8.87 16.50
C GLY A 29 -0.09 8.17 15.19
N ILE A 30 -0.40 8.96 14.17
CA ILE A 30 -0.78 8.48 12.85
C ILE A 30 -0.13 9.33 11.76
N ASP A 31 0.33 8.71 10.66
CA ASP A 31 0.76 9.42 9.47
C ASP A 31 -0.31 9.42 8.36
N CYS A 32 -0.05 10.11 7.26
CA CYS A 32 -1.03 10.31 6.20
C CYS A 32 -1.54 9.00 5.57
N SER A 33 -0.68 8.02 5.34
CA SER A 33 -1.06 6.71 4.81
C SER A 33 -1.55 5.75 5.89
N GLY A 34 -1.10 5.94 7.13
CA GLY A 34 -1.56 5.20 8.29
C GLY A 34 -3.05 5.37 8.56
N MET A 35 -3.62 6.54 8.21
CA MET A 35 -5.06 6.77 8.27
C MET A 35 -5.83 5.77 7.38
N PHE A 36 -5.35 5.52 6.16
CA PHE A 36 -5.94 4.53 5.26
C PHE A 36 -5.77 3.11 5.80
N VAL A 37 -4.56 2.75 6.28
CA VAL A 37 -4.29 1.43 6.89
C VAL A 37 -5.23 1.16 8.05
N ARG A 38 -5.44 2.15 8.93
CA ARG A 38 -6.36 2.04 10.06
C ARG A 38 -7.80 1.84 9.61
N ALA A 39 -8.30 2.70 8.71
CA ALA A 39 -9.69 2.67 8.27
C ALA A 39 -10.03 1.37 7.52
N PHE A 40 -9.12 0.88 6.67
CA PHE A 40 -9.27 -0.41 6.00
C PHE A 40 -9.31 -1.58 7.00
N ARG A 41 -8.38 -1.58 7.97
CA ARG A 41 -8.35 -2.61 9.03
C ARG A 41 -9.64 -2.65 9.86
N LEU A 42 -10.24 -1.50 10.17
CA LEU A 42 -11.51 -1.43 10.90
C LEU A 42 -12.68 -2.08 10.13
N GLN A 43 -12.59 -2.12 8.80
CA GLN A 43 -13.57 -2.76 7.92
C GLN A 43 -13.18 -4.18 7.49
N GLY A 44 -12.16 -4.79 8.15
CA GLY A 44 -11.68 -6.13 7.84
C GLY A 44 -10.88 -6.25 6.55
N GLU A 45 -10.46 -5.13 5.98
CA GLU A 45 -9.69 -5.04 4.73
C GLU A 45 -8.26 -4.57 5.01
N SER A 46 -7.40 -4.63 3.99
CA SER A 46 -6.03 -4.16 4.10
C SER A 46 -5.64 -3.23 2.95
N ILE A 47 -4.76 -2.28 3.24
CA ILE A 47 -4.13 -1.41 2.24
C ILE A 47 -2.66 -1.20 2.61
N TYR A 48 -1.80 -1.06 1.60
CA TYR A 48 -0.38 -0.87 1.83
C TYR A 48 -0.08 0.49 2.49
N HIS A 49 0.85 0.49 3.46
CA HIS A 49 1.31 1.70 4.12
C HIS A 49 2.29 2.46 3.22
N GLY A 50 1.85 3.60 2.68
CA GLY A 50 2.69 4.46 1.84
C GLY A 50 1.92 5.09 0.68
N SER A 51 1.82 6.43 0.67
CA SER A 51 1.07 7.20 -0.33
C SER A 51 1.52 6.90 -1.78
N ASN A 52 2.82 6.75 -2.00
CA ASN A 52 3.37 6.38 -3.31
C ASN A 52 2.92 5.00 -3.80
N THR A 53 2.84 4.01 -2.89
CA THR A 53 2.37 2.68 -3.23
C THR A 53 0.86 2.68 -3.46
N ILE A 54 0.11 3.38 -2.62
CA ILE A 54 -1.34 3.54 -2.83
C ILE A 54 -1.63 4.14 -4.20
N TRP A 55 -0.93 5.21 -4.60
CA TRP A 55 -1.06 5.81 -5.91
C TRP A 55 -0.82 4.82 -7.06
N ARG A 56 0.23 4.02 -6.95
CA ARG A 56 0.65 3.14 -8.04
C ARG A 56 -0.19 1.89 -8.17
N ARG A 57 -0.73 1.36 -7.06
CA ARG A 57 -1.23 -0.01 -7.01
C ARG A 57 -2.65 -0.19 -6.46
N HIS A 58 -3.19 0.82 -5.75
CA HIS A 58 -4.43 0.66 -5.00
C HIS A 58 -5.56 1.58 -5.46
N LEU A 59 -5.44 2.11 -6.67
CA LEU A 59 -6.46 2.96 -7.28
C LEU A 59 -7.04 2.29 -8.51
N ALA A 60 -8.37 2.19 -8.57
CA ALA A 60 -9.11 1.73 -9.74
C ALA A 60 -9.10 2.79 -10.85
N GLU A 61 -9.26 4.06 -10.45
CA GLU A 61 -9.22 5.22 -11.34
C GLU A 61 -8.39 6.33 -10.69
N LYS A 62 -7.74 7.14 -11.51
CA LYS A 62 -6.94 8.27 -11.03
C LYS A 62 -6.69 9.31 -12.10
N GLY A 63 -6.49 10.55 -11.68
CA GLY A 63 -6.21 11.65 -12.59
C GLY A 63 -5.75 12.92 -11.90
N PRO A 64 -5.38 13.96 -12.67
CA PRO A 64 -5.05 15.26 -12.13
C PRO A 64 -6.30 15.98 -11.62
N ILE A 65 -6.16 16.78 -10.57
CA ILE A 65 -7.18 17.69 -10.08
C ILE A 65 -7.07 18.99 -10.88
N ARG A 66 -8.10 19.34 -11.63
CA ARG A 66 -8.25 20.59 -12.38
C ARG A 66 -9.10 21.59 -11.60
N SER A 67 -10.12 21.07 -10.91
CA SER A 67 -11.05 21.85 -10.08
C SER A 67 -11.63 20.99 -8.96
N ALA A 68 -12.36 21.62 -8.03
CA ALA A 68 -13.06 20.87 -6.99
C ALA A 68 -14.19 19.98 -7.53
N SER A 69 -14.70 20.26 -8.74
CA SER A 69 -15.73 19.43 -9.38
C SER A 69 -15.21 18.05 -9.85
N ASP A 70 -13.90 17.86 -9.90
CA ASP A 70 -13.31 16.55 -10.20
C ASP A 70 -13.37 15.60 -9.00
N LEU A 71 -13.71 16.12 -7.82
CA LEU A 71 -13.66 15.37 -6.58
C LEU A 71 -15.03 14.86 -6.15
N GLN A 72 -15.02 13.69 -5.51
CA GLN A 72 -16.19 13.10 -4.84
C GLN A 72 -15.79 12.64 -3.43
N PRO A 73 -16.72 12.62 -2.46
CA PRO A 73 -16.46 12.03 -1.15
C PRO A 73 -16.00 10.57 -1.28
N GLY A 74 -14.98 10.19 -0.51
CA GLY A 74 -14.36 8.87 -0.57
C GLY A 74 -13.15 8.77 -1.52
N MET A 75 -12.91 9.77 -2.36
CA MET A 75 -11.68 9.80 -3.18
C MET A 75 -10.44 10.11 -2.34
N ALA A 76 -9.36 9.41 -2.62
CA ALA A 76 -8.03 9.78 -2.15
C ALA A 76 -7.49 10.95 -2.98
N VAL A 77 -6.78 11.89 -2.34
CA VAL A 77 -6.08 12.99 -3.01
C VAL A 77 -4.61 13.00 -2.63
N PHE A 78 -3.77 13.47 -3.56
CA PHE A 78 -2.32 13.38 -3.42
C PHE A 78 -1.64 14.73 -3.67
N LYS A 79 -0.62 15.03 -2.82
CA LYS A 79 0.38 16.06 -3.14
C LYS A 79 1.51 15.38 -3.90
N TRP A 80 2.07 16.10 -4.87
CA TRP A 80 3.05 15.55 -5.81
C TRP A 80 4.28 16.45 -5.94
N LYS A 81 5.42 15.80 -6.21
CA LYS A 81 6.71 16.42 -6.59
C LYS A 81 7.26 15.71 -7.82
N GLU A 82 8.03 16.41 -8.62
CA GLU A 82 8.59 15.89 -9.87
C GLU A 82 9.61 14.74 -9.65
N ALA A 83 10.45 14.87 -8.61
CA ALA A 83 11.49 13.89 -8.32
C ALA A 83 10.88 12.55 -7.88
N THR A 84 11.10 11.49 -8.66
CA THR A 84 10.66 10.13 -8.32
C THR A 84 11.55 9.55 -7.20
N PRO A 85 10.97 9.00 -6.10
CA PRO A 85 11.77 8.35 -5.07
C PRO A 85 12.58 7.16 -5.62
N ALA A 86 13.80 6.98 -5.14
CA ALA A 86 14.77 5.99 -5.65
C ALA A 86 14.24 4.52 -5.68
N LYS A 87 13.29 4.19 -4.79
CA LYS A 87 12.64 2.86 -4.78
C LYS A 87 11.66 2.61 -5.93
N PHE A 88 11.31 3.65 -6.71
CA PHE A 88 10.45 3.55 -7.89
C PHE A 88 11.25 4.05 -9.10
N SER A 89 11.26 3.28 -10.18
CA SER A 89 11.99 3.59 -11.41
C SER A 89 11.07 3.94 -12.58
N ASP A 90 9.85 4.42 -12.28
CA ASP A 90 8.79 4.64 -13.26
C ASP A 90 8.70 6.08 -13.80
N GLY A 91 9.48 7.01 -13.26
CA GLY A 91 9.47 8.42 -13.68
C GLY A 91 8.18 9.19 -13.35
N LEU A 92 7.26 8.61 -12.57
CA LEU A 92 5.95 9.24 -12.29
C LEU A 92 6.00 10.34 -11.21
N GLY A 93 7.16 10.59 -10.61
CA GLY A 93 7.32 11.56 -9.52
C GLY A 93 6.99 10.98 -8.14
N ASP A 94 6.99 11.85 -7.14
CA ASP A 94 6.74 11.53 -5.73
C ASP A 94 5.33 11.96 -5.30
N PHE A 95 4.46 11.00 -5.07
CA PHE A 95 3.16 11.21 -4.41
C PHE A 95 3.36 11.24 -2.90
N CYS A 96 4.03 12.30 -2.45
CA CYS A 96 4.65 12.43 -1.13
C CYS A 96 3.66 12.55 0.03
N HIS A 97 2.37 12.75 -0.26
CA HIS A 97 1.35 12.93 0.76
C HIS A 97 -0.03 12.52 0.24
N ILE A 98 -0.89 12.01 1.13
CA ILE A 98 -2.23 11.52 0.81
C ILE A 98 -3.26 12.06 1.82
N GLY A 99 -4.47 12.33 1.36
CA GLY A 99 -5.64 12.66 2.16
C GLY A 99 -6.90 12.05 1.58
N LEU A 100 -8.00 12.11 2.30
CA LEU A 100 -9.32 11.65 1.89
C LEU A 100 -10.27 12.85 1.73
N VAL A 101 -10.99 12.90 0.61
CA VAL A 101 -12.10 13.82 0.44
C VAL A 101 -13.28 13.33 1.26
N THR A 102 -13.68 14.08 2.28
CA THR A 102 -14.82 13.73 3.15
C THR A 102 -16.08 14.50 2.78
N SER A 103 -15.93 15.66 2.13
CA SER A 103 -17.04 16.47 1.58
C SER A 103 -16.54 17.30 0.40
N VAL A 104 -17.44 17.68 -0.49
CA VAL A 104 -17.15 18.59 -1.63
C VAL A 104 -17.94 19.89 -1.55
N SER A 105 -18.97 19.96 -0.69
CA SER A 105 -19.77 21.18 -0.50
C SER A 105 -20.17 21.32 0.99
N PRO A 106 -19.38 22.06 1.78
CA PRO A 106 -18.08 22.68 1.47
C PRO A 106 -16.97 21.63 1.25
N LEU A 107 -15.93 21.98 0.49
CA LEU A 107 -14.78 21.10 0.29
C LEU A 107 -14.10 20.81 1.63
N ARG A 108 -13.83 19.51 1.86
CA ARG A 108 -13.18 19.04 3.08
C ARG A 108 -12.29 17.84 2.76
N ILE A 109 -10.98 18.01 2.99
CA ILE A 109 -9.96 16.98 2.76
C ILE A 109 -9.27 16.69 4.10
N VAL A 110 -9.51 15.51 4.66
CA VAL A 110 -8.93 15.10 5.94
C VAL A 110 -7.62 14.36 5.72
N HIS A 111 -6.59 14.77 6.44
CA HIS A 111 -5.26 14.17 6.36
C HIS A 111 -4.42 14.37 7.63
N ALA A 112 -3.49 13.47 7.91
CA ALA A 112 -2.49 13.67 8.95
C ALA A 112 -1.36 14.55 8.40
N SER A 113 -1.18 15.75 8.96
CA SER A 113 -0.31 16.80 8.44
C SER A 113 0.90 17.05 9.35
N THR A 114 2.07 17.22 8.72
CA THR A 114 3.27 17.74 9.41
C THR A 114 3.11 19.21 9.80
N GLU A 115 2.27 19.95 9.09
CA GLU A 115 1.89 21.31 9.45
C GLU A 115 0.93 21.26 10.64
N GLY A 116 1.38 21.74 11.80
CA GLY A 116 0.65 21.64 13.07
C GLY A 116 0.71 20.27 13.74
N MET A 117 1.47 19.31 13.16
CA MET A 117 1.75 17.98 13.73
C MET A 117 0.49 17.23 14.18
N LYS A 118 -0.58 17.27 13.38
CA LYS A 118 -1.87 16.62 13.71
C LYS A 118 -2.71 16.28 12.49
N VAL A 119 -3.72 15.47 12.68
CA VAL A 119 -4.80 15.26 11.71
C VAL A 119 -5.67 16.51 11.66
N LYS A 120 -5.89 17.04 10.46
CA LYS A 120 -6.69 18.23 10.17
C LYS A 120 -7.49 18.08 8.89
N ALA A 121 -8.39 19.02 8.64
CA ALA A 121 -9.09 19.14 7.36
C ALA A 121 -8.63 20.39 6.61
N ASP A 122 -8.33 20.25 5.33
CA ASP A 122 -8.14 21.35 4.39
C ASP A 122 -9.49 21.69 3.72
N ALA A 123 -9.83 22.99 3.69
CA ALA A 123 -11.05 23.50 3.05
C ALA A 123 -10.82 24.02 1.62
N LYS A 124 -9.61 23.86 1.09
CA LYS A 124 -9.20 24.35 -0.24
C LYS A 124 -8.27 23.31 -0.89
N LEU A 125 -8.23 23.29 -2.23
CA LEU A 125 -7.35 22.41 -3.00
C LEU A 125 -5.85 22.66 -2.70
N GLY A 126 -5.43 23.90 -2.55
CA GLY A 126 -4.05 24.23 -2.16
C GLY A 126 -2.99 23.50 -2.99
N LYS A 127 -2.24 22.59 -2.34
CA LYS A 127 -1.18 21.79 -2.96
C LYS A 127 -1.63 20.39 -3.41
N TRP A 128 -2.89 20.04 -3.32
CA TRP A 128 -3.42 18.78 -3.85
C TRP A 128 -3.41 18.83 -5.38
N ARG A 129 -2.88 17.78 -6.03
CA ARG A 129 -2.64 17.77 -7.49
C ARG A 129 -3.31 16.61 -8.20
N TYR A 130 -3.52 15.50 -7.52
CA TYR A 130 -4.08 14.29 -8.11
C TYR A 130 -5.16 13.71 -7.23
N TRP A 131 -6.14 13.05 -7.85
CA TRP A 131 -7.19 12.27 -7.20
C TRP A 131 -7.10 10.80 -7.59
N GLY A 132 -7.66 9.92 -6.78
CA GLY A 132 -7.82 8.52 -7.10
C GLY A 132 -8.99 7.89 -6.38
N VAL A 133 -9.70 7.00 -7.08
CA VAL A 133 -10.72 6.11 -6.53
C VAL A 133 -10.02 4.89 -5.96
N LEU A 134 -10.21 4.61 -4.68
CA LEU A 134 -9.61 3.45 -4.03
C LEU A 134 -10.19 2.17 -4.63
N ALA A 135 -9.33 1.26 -5.06
CA ALA A 135 -9.76 -0.05 -5.51
C ALA A 135 -10.37 -0.80 -4.33
N ALA A 136 -11.61 -1.24 -4.48
CA ALA A 136 -12.31 -2.05 -3.47
C ALA A 136 -11.87 -3.51 -3.49
N ALA A 137 -10.91 -3.87 -4.33
CA ALA A 137 -10.37 -5.22 -4.40
C ALA A 137 -9.57 -5.55 -3.15
N PRO A 138 -9.70 -6.78 -2.60
CA PRO A 138 -8.76 -7.24 -1.61
C PRO A 138 -7.37 -7.07 -2.20
N LEU A 139 -6.50 -6.37 -1.47
CA LEU A 139 -5.11 -6.26 -1.84
C LEU A 139 -4.56 -7.68 -1.89
N SER A 140 -4.10 -8.11 -3.07
CA SER A 140 -3.04 -9.09 -3.06
C SER A 140 -1.99 -8.51 -2.10
N GLN A 141 -1.85 -9.11 -0.92
CA GLN A 141 -0.84 -8.70 0.03
C GLN A 141 0.45 -8.58 -0.77
N GLU A 142 1.10 -7.43 -0.79
CA GLU A 142 2.49 -7.39 -1.26
C GLU A 142 3.23 -8.34 -0.32
N LYS A 143 3.40 -9.55 -0.82
CA LYS A 143 4.10 -10.59 -0.08
C LYS A 143 5.46 -10.00 0.26
N ALA A 144 5.78 -9.93 1.54
CA ALA A 144 7.03 -9.34 2.03
C ALA A 144 8.21 -9.90 1.24
N THR A 145 9.21 -9.07 0.95
CA THR A 145 10.46 -9.57 0.38
C THR A 145 11.07 -10.58 1.33
N LEU A 146 11.22 -11.82 0.87
CA LEU A 146 11.77 -12.92 1.67
C LEU A 146 13.17 -13.29 1.19
N ARG A 147 14.05 -13.55 2.14
CA ARG A 147 15.44 -13.93 1.90
C ARG A 147 15.94 -14.91 2.96
N ARG A 148 17.11 -15.50 2.71
CA ARG A 148 17.72 -16.43 3.67
C ARG A 148 17.85 -15.80 5.07
N GLY A 149 17.39 -16.55 6.06
CA GLY A 149 17.31 -16.14 7.47
C GLY A 149 15.94 -15.72 7.92
N ASP A 150 15.01 -15.38 7.01
CA ASP A 150 13.65 -15.02 7.39
C ASP A 150 12.88 -16.24 7.87
N THR A 151 11.88 -16.00 8.73
CA THR A 151 11.01 -17.04 9.30
C THR A 151 9.56 -16.56 9.36
N GLY A 152 8.63 -17.51 9.50
CA GLY A 152 7.21 -17.22 9.75
C GLY A 152 6.26 -17.54 8.60
N PRO A 153 4.99 -17.10 8.71
CA PRO A 153 3.91 -17.52 7.80
C PRO A 153 4.18 -17.19 6.33
N GLY A 154 4.83 -16.07 6.03
CA GLY A 154 5.19 -15.71 4.66
C GLY A 154 6.18 -16.69 4.02
N VAL A 155 7.13 -17.22 4.81
CA VAL A 155 8.07 -18.25 4.36
C VAL A 155 7.34 -19.58 4.16
N THR A 156 6.44 -19.95 5.05
CA THR A 156 5.60 -21.16 4.91
C THR A 156 4.77 -21.11 3.62
N ALA A 157 4.13 -19.97 3.34
CA ALA A 157 3.37 -19.77 2.11
C ALA A 157 4.23 -19.90 0.85
N LEU A 158 5.44 -19.30 0.84
CA LEU A 158 6.41 -19.45 -0.24
C LEU A 158 6.80 -20.92 -0.46
N GLN A 159 7.13 -21.62 0.60
CA GLN A 159 7.53 -23.03 0.54
C GLN A 159 6.39 -23.92 0.01
N GLN A 160 5.15 -23.67 0.43
CA GLN A 160 3.97 -24.35 -0.09
C GLN A 160 3.79 -24.10 -1.59
N ALA A 161 3.92 -22.83 -2.03
CA ALA A 161 3.86 -22.47 -3.44
C ALA A 161 4.94 -23.18 -4.27
N LEU A 162 6.17 -23.22 -3.80
CA LEU A 162 7.25 -23.95 -4.49
C LEU A 162 7.01 -25.47 -4.54
N ARG A 163 6.47 -26.04 -3.45
CA ARG A 163 6.13 -27.48 -3.42
C ARG A 163 5.06 -27.86 -4.44
N SER A 164 4.02 -27.07 -4.60
CA SER A 164 2.96 -27.34 -5.59
C SER A 164 3.45 -27.18 -7.02
N LEU A 165 4.54 -26.44 -7.23
CA LEU A 165 5.27 -26.38 -8.52
C LEU A 165 6.29 -27.53 -8.69
N GLY A 166 6.33 -28.50 -7.78
CA GLY A 166 7.18 -29.68 -7.86
C GLY A 166 8.59 -29.52 -7.27
N TYR A 167 8.87 -28.44 -6.54
CA TYR A 167 10.14 -28.31 -5.85
C TYR A 167 10.15 -29.11 -4.54
N ASP A 168 11.24 -29.84 -4.29
CA ASP A 168 11.40 -30.67 -3.10
C ASP A 168 11.99 -29.86 -1.95
N LEU A 169 11.12 -29.45 -1.01
CA LEU A 169 11.49 -28.73 0.22
C LEU A 169 10.39 -28.89 1.29
N ALA A 170 10.78 -28.77 2.57
CA ALA A 170 9.83 -28.71 3.67
C ALA A 170 9.16 -27.32 3.75
N ALA A 171 7.89 -27.28 4.17
CA ALA A 171 7.19 -26.02 4.48
C ALA A 171 7.26 -25.76 6.00
N ASP A 172 8.48 -25.58 6.49
CA ASP A 172 8.81 -25.43 7.92
C ASP A 172 8.79 -23.97 8.41
N GLY A 173 8.55 -23.03 7.51
CA GLY A 173 8.53 -21.61 7.83
C GLY A 173 9.91 -21.00 8.04
N VAL A 174 11.00 -21.70 7.68
CA VAL A 174 12.39 -21.21 7.80
C VAL A 174 12.99 -21.05 6.40
N PHE A 175 13.38 -19.85 6.02
CA PHE A 175 14.06 -19.59 4.74
C PHE A 175 15.53 -20.03 4.82
N GLY A 176 15.73 -21.33 4.79
CA GLY A 176 17.04 -21.98 4.85
C GLY A 176 17.76 -22.07 3.51
N PRO A 177 18.92 -22.76 3.44
CA PRO A 177 19.67 -22.99 2.21
C PRO A 177 18.88 -23.76 1.16
N VAL A 178 18.02 -24.71 1.55
CA VAL A 178 17.16 -25.49 0.66
C VAL A 178 16.11 -24.57 0.01
N THR A 179 15.39 -23.78 0.81
CA THR A 179 14.42 -22.80 0.30
C THR A 179 15.08 -21.85 -0.70
N ARG A 180 16.26 -21.30 -0.37
CA ARG A 180 17.01 -20.41 -1.26
C ARG A 180 17.39 -21.09 -2.58
N ARG A 181 17.80 -22.36 -2.55
CA ARG A 181 18.14 -23.14 -3.76
C ARG A 181 16.91 -23.30 -4.66
N CYS A 182 15.75 -23.66 -4.08
CA CYS A 182 14.49 -23.80 -4.82
C CYS A 182 14.04 -22.45 -5.42
N VAL A 183 14.14 -21.35 -4.67
CA VAL A 183 13.85 -20.00 -5.18
C VAL A 183 14.73 -19.68 -6.39
N LYS A 184 16.05 -19.90 -6.31
CA LYS A 184 16.96 -19.67 -7.44
C LYS A 184 16.63 -20.54 -8.66
N ALA A 185 16.26 -21.79 -8.46
CA ALA A 185 15.84 -22.68 -9.53
C ALA A 185 14.56 -22.19 -10.19
N TYR A 186 13.57 -21.79 -9.39
CA TYR A 186 12.33 -21.19 -9.86
C TYR A 186 12.58 -19.90 -10.67
N GLN A 187 13.38 -18.99 -10.13
CA GLN A 187 13.73 -17.73 -10.81
C GLN A 187 14.35 -17.98 -12.18
N ARG A 188 15.30 -18.93 -12.31
CA ARG A 188 15.87 -19.31 -13.60
C ARG A 188 14.81 -19.86 -14.56
N ALA A 189 13.93 -20.74 -14.07
CA ALA A 189 12.87 -21.33 -14.89
C ALA A 189 11.87 -20.27 -15.41
N ARG A 190 11.76 -19.13 -14.72
CA ARG A 190 10.91 -17.99 -15.11
C ARG A 190 11.66 -16.85 -15.81
N GLY A 191 12.94 -17.00 -16.12
CA GLY A 191 13.74 -15.95 -16.76
C GLY A 191 14.02 -14.74 -15.85
N LEU A 192 13.88 -14.91 -14.52
CA LEU A 192 14.16 -13.87 -13.53
C LEU A 192 15.62 -13.91 -13.08
N SER A 193 16.11 -12.81 -12.52
CA SER A 193 17.40 -12.78 -11.83
C SER A 193 17.41 -13.82 -10.70
N ALA A 194 18.32 -14.79 -10.76
CA ALA A 194 18.40 -15.89 -9.80
C ALA A 194 19.23 -15.49 -8.57
N ASP A 195 18.82 -14.43 -7.86
CA ASP A 195 19.47 -13.91 -6.67
C ASP A 195 19.12 -14.70 -5.39
N GLY A 196 18.00 -15.42 -5.43
CA GLY A 196 17.46 -16.17 -4.29
C GLY A 196 16.77 -15.29 -3.27
N ILE A 197 16.27 -14.13 -3.71
CA ILE A 197 15.43 -13.20 -2.94
C ILE A 197 14.05 -13.18 -3.57
N VAL A 198 13.02 -13.40 -2.77
CA VAL A 198 11.64 -13.39 -3.25
C VAL A 198 11.08 -11.98 -3.10
N GLY A 199 11.35 -11.15 -4.08
CA GLY A 199 10.83 -9.80 -4.21
C GLY A 199 9.54 -9.75 -5.06
N PRO A 200 9.05 -8.51 -5.38
CA PRO A 200 7.81 -8.32 -6.12
C PRO A 200 7.73 -9.10 -7.45
N LEU A 201 8.81 -9.13 -8.23
CA LEU A 201 8.86 -9.87 -9.51
C LEU A 201 8.72 -11.38 -9.31
N THR A 202 9.37 -11.94 -8.29
CA THR A 202 9.29 -13.38 -7.98
C THR A 202 7.89 -13.73 -7.47
N TRP A 203 7.30 -12.89 -6.63
CA TRP A 203 5.92 -13.07 -6.17
C TRP A 203 4.89 -12.95 -7.29
N ALA A 204 5.07 -12.00 -8.21
CA ALA A 204 4.19 -11.84 -9.37
C ALA A 204 4.23 -13.09 -10.27
N ALA A 205 5.42 -13.65 -10.50
CA ALA A 205 5.55 -14.90 -11.24
C ALA A 205 4.85 -16.07 -10.55
N LEU A 206 5.03 -16.22 -9.23
CA LEU A 206 4.34 -17.24 -8.43
C LEU A 206 2.81 -17.06 -8.47
N GLY A 207 2.29 -15.83 -8.42
CA GLY A 207 0.86 -15.53 -8.56
C GLY A 207 0.31 -15.92 -9.93
N GLY A 208 1.06 -15.71 -11.02
CA GLY A 208 0.72 -16.17 -12.37
C GLY A 208 0.63 -17.69 -12.50
N ASP A 209 1.27 -18.44 -11.60
CA ASP A 209 1.20 -19.90 -11.51
C ASP A 209 0.03 -20.43 -10.65
N GLY A 210 -0.92 -19.56 -10.26
CA GLY A 210 -2.11 -19.96 -9.54
C GLY A 210 -2.00 -19.85 -8.00
N PHE A 211 -1.03 -19.11 -7.48
CA PHE A 211 -0.86 -18.82 -6.05
C PHE A 211 -1.16 -17.35 -5.77
N ALA A 212 -2.44 -17.00 -5.78
CA ALA A 212 -2.94 -15.71 -5.36
C ALA A 212 -3.29 -15.69 -3.87
#